data_89600cdb062d1c2052cf21457245a5e4
#
_entry.id   89600cdb062d1c2052cf21457245a5e4
#
_cell.length_a   1.000
_cell.length_b   1.000
_cell.length_c   1.000
_cell.angle_alpha   90.00
_cell.angle_beta   90.00
_cell.angle_gamma   90.00
#
_symmetry.space_group_name_H-M   'P 1'
#
loop_
_entity.id
_entity.type
_entity.pdbx_description
1 polymer ?
#
loop_
_entity_poly.entity_id
_entity_poly.type
_entity_poly.pdbx_seq_one_letter_code
_entity_poly.pdbx_strand_id
1 'polypeptide(L)'
;MIKKIIIKIFKDSLGFVRILLFRLKLYFKWFYAFYIKKDYGVIERTRWYRENGDENLRFKYELNSNSIVFDIGGYMGDFAYKINKKFGCKVYLFEPSLLFYKECLKKFKDNKNIFCFNYGLGNINEEFELSKDNEASSIKRKLTNEVGEKVKVRKFVDIIAEHKINRIDLIKINIEGSEFELLQHIIDENLLFK
;
A
#
# COMPACT_ATOMS: atom_id res chain seq x y z
N MET A 1 18.02 36.61 32.39
CA MET A 1 18.55 35.72 31.33
C MET A 1 18.76 34.30 31.81
N ILE A 2 19.49 34.07 32.87
CA ILE A 2 19.83 32.74 33.45
C ILE A 2 18.58 31.89 33.79
N LYS A 3 17.53 32.44 34.44
CA LYS A 3 16.27 31.72 34.74
C LYS A 3 15.58 31.14 33.50
N LYS A 4 15.56 31.86 32.38
CA LYS A 4 14.95 31.35 31.14
C LYS A 4 15.76 30.19 30.54
N ILE A 5 17.07 30.21 30.66
CA ILE A 5 17.95 29.13 30.19
C ILE A 5 17.74 27.88 31.04
N ILE A 6 17.70 28.01 32.36
CA ILE A 6 17.48 26.88 33.27
C ILE A 6 16.10 26.23 33.00
N ILE A 7 15.04 27.01 32.82
CA ILE A 7 13.70 26.49 32.52
C ILE A 7 13.67 25.77 31.18
N LYS A 8 14.41 26.27 30.18
CA LYS A 8 14.51 25.60 28.87
C LYS A 8 15.23 24.25 28.99
N ILE A 9 16.38 24.20 29.68
CA ILE A 9 17.12 22.95 29.90
C ILE A 9 16.27 21.92 30.67
N PHE A 10 15.52 22.36 31.70
CA PHE A 10 14.61 21.47 32.44
C PHE A 10 13.46 20.94 31.57
N LYS A 11 12.86 21.75 30.70
CA LYS A 11 11.82 21.31 29.74
C LYS A 11 12.38 20.33 28.72
N ASP A 12 13.57 20.57 28.20
CA ASP A 12 14.23 19.70 27.23
C ASP A 12 14.65 18.36 27.87
N SER A 13 15.12 18.36 29.13
CA SER A 13 15.45 17.13 29.87
C SER A 13 14.19 16.32 30.24
N LEU A 14 13.09 16.96 30.63
CA LEU A 14 11.81 16.30 30.88
C LEU A 14 11.25 15.70 29.59
N GLY A 15 11.39 16.38 28.45
CA GLY A 15 11.05 15.86 27.14
C GLY A 15 11.84 14.60 26.79
N PHE A 16 13.16 14.62 27.00
CA PHE A 16 14.02 13.48 26.79
C PHE A 16 13.65 12.27 27.66
N VAL A 17 13.40 12.50 28.97
CA VAL A 17 12.97 11.44 29.90
C VAL A 17 11.64 10.83 29.47
N ARG A 18 10.66 11.64 29.04
CA ARG A 18 9.38 11.14 28.52
C ARG A 18 9.55 10.26 27.28
N ILE A 19 10.40 10.67 26.34
CA ILE A 19 10.71 9.88 25.13
C ILE A 19 11.39 8.57 25.52
N LEU A 20 12.35 8.60 26.46
CA LEU A 20 13.03 7.40 26.94
C LEU A 20 12.06 6.42 27.61
N LEU A 21 11.19 6.91 28.50
CA LEU A 21 10.17 6.09 29.16
C LEU A 21 9.17 5.49 28.14
N PHE A 22 8.76 6.28 27.15
CA PHE A 22 7.91 5.80 26.07
C PHE A 22 8.58 4.68 25.27
N ARG A 23 9.88 4.85 24.89
CA ARG A 23 10.65 3.82 24.19
C ARG A 23 10.81 2.55 25.02
N LEU A 24 11.08 2.67 26.31
CA LEU A 24 11.13 1.53 27.24
C LEU A 24 9.80 0.80 27.30
N LYS A 25 8.67 1.53 27.42
CA LYS A 25 7.33 0.93 27.40
C LYS A 25 7.06 0.15 26.10
N LEU A 26 7.44 0.71 24.95
CA LEU A 26 7.30 0.04 23.66
C LEU A 26 8.19 -1.22 23.59
N TYR A 27 9.44 -1.13 24.09
CA TYR A 27 10.35 -2.26 24.14
C TYR A 27 9.80 -3.41 25.02
N PHE A 28 9.29 -3.11 26.23
CA PHE A 28 8.69 -4.11 27.09
C PHE A 28 7.42 -4.73 26.47
N LYS A 29 6.58 -3.92 25.82
CA LYS A 29 5.40 -4.41 25.09
C LYS A 29 5.80 -5.34 23.96
N TRP A 30 6.82 -4.98 23.17
CA TRP A 30 7.37 -5.81 22.12
C TRP A 30 7.98 -7.10 22.67
N PHE A 31 8.82 -7.01 23.74
CA PHE A 31 9.45 -8.15 24.39
C PHE A 31 8.40 -9.14 24.89
N TYR A 32 7.36 -8.68 25.55
CA TYR A 32 6.28 -9.52 26.02
C TYR A 32 5.55 -10.22 24.85
N ALA A 33 5.20 -9.46 23.80
CA ALA A 33 4.52 -10.01 22.64
C ALA A 33 5.37 -11.06 21.90
N PHE A 34 6.67 -10.80 21.77
CA PHE A 34 7.61 -11.65 21.03
C PHE A 34 7.98 -12.92 21.83
N TYR A 35 8.41 -12.78 23.08
CA TYR A 35 8.97 -13.90 23.86
C TYR A 35 7.97 -14.65 24.73
N ILE A 36 6.97 -13.93 25.28
CA ILE A 36 6.03 -14.52 26.24
C ILE A 36 4.75 -14.94 25.52
N LYS A 37 4.08 -14.00 24.84
CA LYS A 37 2.82 -14.27 24.14
C LYS A 37 3.01 -15.05 22.84
N LYS A 38 4.22 -15.02 22.27
CA LYS A 38 4.57 -15.60 20.96
C LYS A 38 3.61 -15.14 19.87
N ASP A 39 3.37 -13.83 19.82
CA ASP A 39 2.49 -13.21 18.82
C ASP A 39 3.14 -13.29 17.45
N TYR A 40 2.60 -14.16 16.59
CA TYR A 40 3.14 -14.42 15.26
C TYR A 40 3.20 -13.15 14.40
N GLY A 41 2.21 -12.26 14.52
CA GLY A 41 2.23 -10.99 13.78
C GLY A 41 3.39 -10.07 14.20
N VAL A 42 3.76 -10.06 15.48
CA VAL A 42 4.93 -9.32 15.98
C VAL A 42 6.23 -9.99 15.54
N ILE A 43 6.28 -11.32 15.59
CA ILE A 43 7.46 -12.11 15.20
C ILE A 43 7.77 -11.89 13.72
N GLU A 44 6.78 -12.08 12.84
CA GLU A 44 6.97 -11.95 11.39
C GLU A 44 7.27 -10.51 10.98
N ARG A 45 6.62 -9.52 11.59
CA ARG A 45 6.92 -8.11 11.36
C ARG A 45 8.35 -7.74 11.78
N THR A 46 8.81 -8.27 12.93
CA THR A 46 10.20 -8.07 13.39
C THR A 46 11.21 -8.71 12.42
N ARG A 47 10.88 -9.89 11.92
CA ARG A 47 11.67 -10.59 10.90
C ARG A 47 11.74 -9.79 9.61
N TRP A 48 10.59 -9.30 9.13
CA TRP A 48 10.49 -8.43 7.95
C TRP A 48 11.38 -7.20 8.05
N TYR A 49 11.33 -6.47 9.17
CA TYR A 49 12.17 -5.29 9.38
C TYR A 49 13.66 -5.62 9.48
N ARG A 50 14.01 -6.73 10.13
CA ARG A 50 15.40 -7.18 10.24
C ARG A 50 16.00 -7.52 8.87
N GLU A 51 15.23 -8.13 8.00
CA GLU A 51 15.63 -8.49 6.64
C GLU A 51 15.53 -7.31 5.67
N ASN A 52 15.13 -6.11 6.15
CA ASN A 52 14.83 -4.96 5.31
C ASN A 52 13.84 -5.33 4.18
N GLY A 53 12.74 -5.98 4.57
CA GLY A 53 11.79 -6.62 3.66
C GLY A 53 11.20 -5.69 2.62
N ASP A 54 10.96 -4.42 2.97
CA ASP A 54 10.42 -3.41 2.06
C ASP A 54 11.34 -3.08 0.88
N GLU A 55 12.68 -3.20 1.05
CA GLU A 55 13.63 -2.92 -0.02
C GLU A 55 14.16 -4.21 -0.68
N ASN A 56 14.35 -5.27 0.10
CA ASN A 56 14.99 -6.49 -0.39
C ASN A 56 13.97 -7.55 -0.86
N LEU A 57 12.98 -7.89 -0.02
CA LEU A 57 12.08 -9.01 -0.29
C LEU A 57 10.93 -8.60 -1.21
N ARG A 58 10.35 -7.40 -1.01
CA ARG A 58 9.24 -6.87 -1.82
C ARG A 58 9.59 -6.73 -3.32
N PHE A 59 10.87 -6.69 -3.67
CA PHE A 59 11.36 -6.52 -5.03
C PHE A 59 12.28 -7.66 -5.48
N LYS A 60 12.17 -8.84 -4.83
CA LYS A 60 12.95 -10.03 -5.21
C LYS A 60 12.15 -10.93 -6.13
N TYR A 61 12.00 -10.52 -7.38
CA TYR A 61 11.29 -11.23 -8.42
C TYR A 61 12.17 -11.42 -9.65
N GLU A 62 11.84 -12.44 -10.46
CA GLU A 62 12.46 -12.68 -11.76
C GLU A 62 11.65 -11.97 -12.85
N LEU A 63 11.78 -10.63 -12.91
CA LEU A 63 11.11 -9.79 -13.88
C LEU A 63 12.14 -9.17 -14.84
N ASN A 64 11.64 -8.75 -16.02
CA ASN A 64 12.42 -8.05 -17.04
C ASN A 64 11.56 -6.99 -17.76
N SER A 65 12.13 -6.33 -18.80
CA SER A 65 11.46 -5.25 -19.53
C SER A 65 10.19 -5.69 -20.30
N ASN A 66 10.00 -6.98 -20.56
CA ASN A 66 8.81 -7.52 -21.19
C ASN A 66 7.73 -7.93 -20.20
N SER A 67 8.04 -7.94 -18.90
CA SER A 67 7.10 -8.33 -17.85
C SER A 67 6.01 -7.30 -17.67
N ILE A 68 4.81 -7.79 -17.32
CA ILE A 68 3.62 -6.99 -17.00
C ILE A 68 3.31 -7.13 -15.53
N VAL A 69 3.23 -5.98 -14.85
CA VAL A 69 2.94 -5.90 -13.41
C VAL A 69 1.65 -5.12 -13.20
N PHE A 70 0.77 -5.65 -12.35
CA PHE A 70 -0.42 -4.95 -11.87
C PHE A 70 -0.18 -4.44 -10.46
N ASP A 71 -0.34 -3.12 -10.26
CA ASP A 71 -0.31 -2.45 -8.95
C ASP A 71 -1.73 -2.00 -8.59
N ILE A 72 -2.46 -2.86 -7.89
CA ILE A 72 -3.86 -2.64 -7.51
C ILE A 72 -3.90 -1.99 -6.14
N GLY A 73 -4.45 -0.76 -6.07
CA GLY A 73 -4.33 0.15 -4.94
C GLY A 73 -2.96 0.83 -4.94
N GLY A 74 -2.70 1.62 -6.00
CA GLY A 74 -1.38 2.21 -6.28
C GLY A 74 -0.97 3.34 -5.35
N TYR A 75 -1.94 3.98 -4.67
CA TYR A 75 -1.73 5.11 -3.78
C TYR A 75 -0.84 6.20 -4.44
N MET A 76 0.32 6.53 -3.86
CA MET A 76 1.29 7.50 -4.41
C MET A 76 2.23 6.92 -5.48
N GLY A 77 1.99 5.68 -5.92
CA GLY A 77 2.75 5.02 -6.98
C GLY A 77 4.18 4.64 -6.61
N ASP A 78 4.51 4.50 -5.33
CA ASP A 78 5.89 4.20 -4.92
C ASP A 78 6.31 2.78 -5.31
N PHE A 79 5.39 1.82 -5.21
CA PHE A 79 5.66 0.45 -5.66
C PHE A 79 5.86 0.41 -7.18
N ALA A 80 4.94 1.02 -7.96
CA ALA A 80 5.04 1.12 -9.41
C ALA A 80 6.37 1.75 -9.86
N TYR A 81 6.80 2.83 -9.20
CA TYR A 81 8.07 3.47 -9.48
C TYR A 81 9.26 2.54 -9.24
N LYS A 82 9.33 1.92 -8.06
CA LYS A 82 10.47 1.08 -7.67
C LYS A 82 10.59 -0.17 -8.54
N ILE A 83 9.46 -0.85 -8.83
CA ILE A 83 9.45 -2.08 -9.65
C ILE A 83 9.83 -1.77 -11.10
N ASN A 84 9.26 -0.71 -11.68
CA ASN A 84 9.60 -0.28 -13.05
C ASN A 84 11.05 0.16 -13.15
N LYS A 85 11.55 0.97 -12.18
CA LYS A 85 12.95 1.40 -12.15
C LYS A 85 13.93 0.23 -12.08
N LYS A 86 13.58 -0.83 -11.33
CA LYS A 86 14.44 -1.98 -11.13
C LYS A 86 14.48 -2.91 -12.35
N PHE A 87 13.33 -3.16 -12.98
CA PHE A 87 13.19 -4.20 -14.01
C PHE A 87 12.88 -3.67 -15.40
N GLY A 88 12.56 -2.38 -15.56
CA GLY A 88 12.11 -1.80 -16.82
C GLY A 88 10.73 -2.30 -17.30
N CYS A 89 10.01 -3.05 -16.47
CA CYS A 89 8.77 -3.71 -16.80
C CYS A 89 7.62 -2.73 -17.03
N LYS A 90 6.55 -3.17 -17.71
CA LYS A 90 5.30 -2.43 -17.83
C LYS A 90 4.51 -2.55 -16.54
N VAL A 91 3.97 -1.43 -16.04
CA VAL A 91 3.14 -1.39 -14.83
C VAL A 91 1.79 -0.79 -15.15
N TYR A 92 0.73 -1.53 -14.82
CA TYR A 92 -0.65 -1.06 -14.84
C TYR A 92 -1.06 -0.73 -13.41
N LEU A 93 -1.16 0.57 -13.11
CA LEU A 93 -1.45 1.08 -11.78
C LEU A 93 -2.92 1.50 -11.71
N PHE A 94 -3.64 0.92 -10.75
CA PHE A 94 -5.05 1.18 -10.51
C PHE A 94 -5.24 1.88 -9.17
N GLU A 95 -5.72 3.12 -9.20
CA GLU A 95 -5.94 3.96 -8.01
C GLU A 95 -7.29 4.67 -8.12
N PRO A 96 -8.28 4.27 -7.29
CA PRO A 96 -9.63 4.83 -7.37
C PRO A 96 -9.72 6.28 -6.90
N SER A 97 -8.94 6.72 -5.90
CA SER A 97 -8.96 8.11 -5.44
C SER A 97 -8.39 9.04 -6.49
N LEU A 98 -9.17 10.04 -6.88
CA LEU A 98 -8.79 11.07 -7.84
C LEU A 98 -7.56 11.87 -7.37
N LEU A 99 -7.45 12.08 -6.05
CA LEU A 99 -6.31 12.78 -5.45
C LEU A 99 -5.01 12.03 -5.75
N PHE A 100 -4.93 10.77 -5.35
CA PHE A 100 -3.73 9.95 -5.52
C PHE A 100 -3.47 9.61 -6.99
N TYR A 101 -4.51 9.37 -7.77
CA TYR A 101 -4.38 9.19 -9.21
C TYR A 101 -3.71 10.39 -9.90
N LYS A 102 -4.12 11.64 -9.57
CA LYS A 102 -3.49 12.85 -10.11
C LYS A 102 -2.00 12.96 -9.75
N GLU A 103 -1.64 12.57 -8.52
CA GLU A 103 -0.23 12.54 -8.11
C GLU A 103 0.55 11.48 -8.90
N CYS A 104 -0.04 10.30 -9.14
CA CYS A 104 0.56 9.27 -10.00
C CYS A 104 0.74 9.77 -11.44
N LEU A 105 -0.27 10.41 -12.04
CA LEU A 105 -0.16 10.98 -13.38
C LEU A 105 0.98 12.00 -13.48
N LYS A 106 1.09 12.90 -12.50
CA LYS A 106 2.16 13.88 -12.44
C LYS A 106 3.53 13.23 -12.31
N LYS A 107 3.64 12.21 -11.43
CA LYS A 107 4.88 11.49 -11.16
C LYS A 107 5.38 10.71 -12.39
N PHE A 108 4.46 10.15 -13.17
CA PHE A 108 4.79 9.25 -14.29
C PHE A 108 4.56 9.84 -15.67
N LYS A 109 4.33 11.16 -15.78
CA LYS A 109 4.03 11.86 -17.06
C LYS A 109 4.98 11.55 -18.20
N ASP A 110 6.27 11.33 -17.89
CA ASP A 110 7.33 11.08 -18.87
C ASP A 110 7.71 9.58 -18.94
N ASN A 111 7.05 8.71 -18.18
CA ASN A 111 7.33 7.28 -18.14
C ASN A 111 6.33 6.48 -19.01
N LYS A 112 6.79 6.02 -20.16
CA LYS A 112 5.98 5.28 -21.15
C LYS A 112 5.62 3.84 -20.71
N ASN A 113 6.20 3.34 -19.63
CA ASN A 113 5.98 1.98 -19.15
C ASN A 113 5.07 1.90 -17.92
N ILE A 114 4.58 3.04 -17.39
CA ILE A 114 3.64 3.06 -16.27
C ILE A 114 2.33 3.69 -16.75
N PHE A 115 1.27 2.90 -16.70
CA PHE A 115 -0.08 3.27 -17.12
C PHE A 115 -0.95 3.45 -15.88
N CYS A 116 -1.48 4.65 -15.65
CA CYS A 116 -2.29 4.96 -14.49
C CYS A 116 -3.78 4.99 -14.85
N PHE A 117 -4.62 4.39 -14.03
CA PHE A 117 -6.07 4.30 -14.21
C PHE A 117 -6.81 4.77 -12.96
N ASN A 118 -7.79 5.68 -13.12
CA ASN A 118 -8.58 6.21 -12.02
C ASN A 118 -9.80 5.34 -11.73
N TYR A 119 -9.56 4.10 -11.38
CA TYR A 119 -10.54 3.16 -10.84
C TYR A 119 -9.83 2.04 -10.08
N GLY A 120 -10.54 1.42 -9.14
CA GLY A 120 -10.13 0.20 -8.50
C GLY A 120 -10.45 -1.02 -9.34
N LEU A 121 -9.89 -2.18 -8.97
CA LEU A 121 -10.26 -3.47 -9.55
C LEU A 121 -10.97 -4.33 -8.51
N GLY A 122 -12.01 -5.02 -8.94
CA GLY A 122 -12.83 -5.91 -8.13
C GLY A 122 -13.42 -7.07 -8.92
N ASN A 123 -14.34 -7.76 -8.29
CA ASN A 123 -15.10 -8.87 -8.89
C ASN A 123 -16.34 -8.40 -9.66
N ILE A 124 -16.78 -7.15 -9.46
CA ILE A 124 -17.95 -6.54 -10.12
C ILE A 124 -17.64 -5.10 -10.53
N ASN A 125 -18.47 -4.56 -11.43
CA ASN A 125 -18.45 -3.14 -11.79
C ASN A 125 -19.37 -2.38 -10.83
N GLU A 126 -18.84 -1.47 -10.02
CA GLU A 126 -19.61 -0.70 -9.05
C GLU A 126 -18.99 0.67 -8.72
N GLU A 127 -19.78 1.52 -8.05
CA GLU A 127 -19.33 2.80 -7.53
C GLU A 127 -19.45 2.80 -6.01
N PHE A 128 -18.42 3.31 -5.32
CA PHE A 128 -18.35 3.41 -3.86
C PHE A 128 -18.09 4.84 -3.41
N GLU A 129 -18.37 5.09 -2.15
CA GLU A 129 -17.91 6.28 -1.46
C GLU A 129 -16.71 5.92 -0.56
N LEU A 130 -15.54 6.51 -0.85
CA LEU A 130 -14.38 6.43 0.02
C LEU A 130 -14.55 7.37 1.21
N SER A 131 -14.27 6.88 2.43
CA SER A 131 -14.19 7.73 3.61
C SER A 131 -12.96 8.66 3.52
N LYS A 132 -13.05 9.87 4.12
CA LYS A 132 -11.96 10.86 4.11
C LYS A 132 -10.78 10.55 5.04
N ASP A 133 -10.79 9.45 5.77
CA ASP A 133 -9.68 9.05 6.63
C ASP A 133 -8.47 8.66 5.77
N ASN A 134 -7.56 9.61 5.63
CA ASN A 134 -6.45 9.66 4.65
C ASN A 134 -5.42 8.52 4.70
N GLU A 135 -5.49 7.58 5.65
CA GLU A 135 -4.49 6.52 5.78
C GLU A 135 -5.05 5.08 5.69
N ALA A 136 -6.38 4.92 5.69
CA ALA A 136 -7.02 3.61 5.58
C ALA A 136 -8.41 3.77 4.97
N SER A 137 -8.48 4.17 3.71
CA SER A 137 -9.76 4.22 2.97
C SER A 137 -10.22 2.81 2.60
N SER A 138 -10.77 2.09 3.58
CA SER A 138 -11.39 0.80 3.30
C SER A 138 -12.79 1.01 2.71
N ILE A 139 -13.06 0.32 1.64
CA ILE A 139 -14.34 0.28 0.91
C ILE A 139 -15.53 -0.11 1.83
N LYS A 140 -15.27 -0.74 2.98
CA LYS A 140 -16.30 -1.27 3.91
C LYS A 140 -16.65 -0.40 5.11
N ARG A 141 -16.03 0.78 5.33
CA ARG A 141 -16.34 1.65 6.48
C ARG A 141 -17.29 2.80 6.14
N LYS A 142 -18.59 2.55 6.22
CA LYS A 142 -19.61 3.60 6.47
C LYS A 142 -19.55 4.02 7.93
N LEU A 143 -18.77 5.02 8.33
CA LEU A 143 -18.73 5.44 9.74
C LEU A 143 -18.66 6.96 10.00
N THR A 144 -18.81 7.84 9.00
CA THR A 144 -18.93 9.27 9.28
C THR A 144 -19.92 9.95 8.33
N ASN A 145 -20.66 10.96 8.85
CA ASN A 145 -21.62 11.79 8.09
C ASN A 145 -20.93 12.78 7.11
N GLU A 146 -19.68 12.54 6.72
CA GLU A 146 -18.98 13.36 5.74
C GLU A 146 -19.12 12.74 4.35
N VAL A 147 -19.49 13.57 3.36
CA VAL A 147 -19.61 13.16 1.96
C VAL A 147 -18.24 12.65 1.49
N GLY A 148 -18.16 11.35 1.24
CA GLY A 148 -16.98 10.69 0.71
C GLY A 148 -16.73 11.00 -0.76
N GLU A 149 -15.55 10.67 -1.25
CA GLU A 149 -15.25 10.70 -2.68
C GLU A 149 -15.91 9.51 -3.38
N LYS A 150 -16.71 9.75 -4.45
CA LYS A 150 -17.24 8.68 -5.28
C LYS A 150 -16.13 8.13 -6.18
N VAL A 151 -15.90 6.84 -6.08
CA VAL A 151 -14.88 6.12 -6.84
C VAL A 151 -15.49 4.96 -7.60
N LYS A 152 -14.85 4.61 -8.73
CA LYS A 152 -15.27 3.49 -9.56
C LYS A 152 -14.39 2.27 -9.27
N VAL A 153 -15.03 1.10 -9.25
CA VAL A 153 -14.37 -0.20 -9.31
C VAL A 153 -14.83 -0.91 -10.58
N ARG A 154 -13.88 -1.47 -11.31
CA ARG A 154 -14.14 -2.21 -12.53
C ARG A 154 -13.83 -3.70 -12.35
N LYS A 155 -14.61 -4.52 -13.00
CA LYS A 155 -14.42 -5.97 -12.98
C LYS A 155 -13.05 -6.30 -13.61
N PHE A 156 -12.24 -7.12 -12.93
CA PHE A 156 -10.88 -7.44 -13.32
C PHE A 156 -10.82 -8.07 -14.72
N VAL A 157 -11.72 -9.02 -15.03
CA VAL A 157 -11.77 -9.70 -16.33
C VAL A 157 -12.04 -8.74 -17.49
N ASP A 158 -12.83 -7.68 -17.27
CA ASP A 158 -13.14 -6.69 -18.31
C ASP A 158 -11.88 -5.92 -18.70
N ILE A 159 -11.02 -5.61 -17.73
CA ILE A 159 -9.76 -4.90 -17.95
C ILE A 159 -8.75 -5.77 -18.70
N ILE A 160 -8.69 -7.06 -18.38
CA ILE A 160 -7.86 -8.01 -19.10
C ILE A 160 -8.26 -8.07 -20.58
N ALA A 161 -9.56 -8.14 -20.85
CA ALA A 161 -10.10 -8.19 -22.21
C ALA A 161 -9.86 -6.86 -22.98
N GLU A 162 -10.18 -5.72 -22.34
CA GLU A 162 -10.05 -4.38 -22.94
C GLU A 162 -8.61 -4.06 -23.35
N HIS A 163 -7.66 -4.37 -22.47
CA HIS A 163 -6.25 -4.11 -22.73
C HIS A 163 -5.53 -5.26 -23.43
N LYS A 164 -6.25 -6.33 -23.80
CA LYS A 164 -5.71 -7.53 -24.47
C LYS A 164 -4.49 -8.10 -23.74
N ILE A 165 -4.61 -8.20 -22.41
CA ILE A 165 -3.56 -8.71 -21.54
C ILE A 165 -3.55 -10.24 -21.62
N ASN A 166 -2.49 -10.81 -22.15
CA ASN A 166 -2.37 -12.26 -22.30
C ASN A 166 -1.56 -12.90 -21.15
N ARG A 167 -0.85 -12.08 -20.38
CA ARG A 167 0.02 -12.53 -19.29
C ARG A 167 0.18 -11.44 -18.27
N ILE A 168 0.17 -11.79 -17.00
CA ILE A 168 0.57 -10.92 -15.88
C ILE A 168 1.65 -11.67 -15.11
N ASP A 169 2.82 -11.04 -14.93
CA ASP A 169 3.97 -11.66 -14.27
C ASP A 169 3.95 -11.43 -12.76
N LEU A 170 3.32 -10.32 -12.32
CA LEU A 170 3.18 -9.99 -10.91
C LEU A 170 1.91 -9.15 -10.68
N ILE A 171 1.18 -9.51 -9.65
CA ILE A 171 0.07 -8.70 -9.12
C ILE A 171 0.40 -8.31 -7.68
N LYS A 172 0.44 -7.00 -7.39
CA LYS A 172 0.40 -6.46 -6.02
C LYS A 172 -1.01 -5.99 -5.75
N ILE A 173 -1.60 -6.40 -4.64
CA ILE A 173 -2.93 -6.02 -4.20
C ILE A 173 -2.82 -5.38 -2.82
N ASN A 174 -3.38 -4.16 -2.68
CA ASN A 174 -3.48 -3.44 -1.41
C ASN A 174 -4.70 -2.51 -1.48
N ILE A 175 -5.90 -3.08 -1.27
CA ILE A 175 -7.21 -2.42 -1.48
C ILE A 175 -8.10 -2.39 -0.24
N GLU A 176 -7.47 -2.57 0.93
CA GLU A 176 -8.05 -2.33 2.25
C GLU A 176 -9.34 -3.13 2.52
N GLY A 177 -9.31 -4.45 2.24
CA GLY A 177 -10.31 -5.40 2.69
C GLY A 177 -11.20 -6.03 1.62
N SER A 178 -10.89 -5.86 0.34
CA SER A 178 -11.54 -6.57 -0.78
C SER A 178 -10.57 -7.48 -1.54
N GLU A 179 -9.41 -7.77 -0.94
CA GLU A 179 -8.36 -8.59 -1.54
C GLU A 179 -8.84 -10.02 -1.80
N PHE A 180 -9.59 -10.59 -0.86
CA PHE A 180 -10.07 -11.98 -0.98
C PHE A 180 -11.11 -12.13 -2.07
N GLU A 181 -12.07 -11.19 -2.17
CA GLU A 181 -13.09 -11.20 -3.21
C GLU A 181 -12.47 -11.06 -4.62
N LEU A 182 -11.46 -10.19 -4.75
CA LEU A 182 -10.73 -10.04 -6.01
C LEU A 182 -9.92 -11.30 -6.36
N LEU A 183 -9.19 -11.87 -5.40
CA LEU A 183 -8.41 -13.10 -5.61
C LEU A 183 -9.32 -14.27 -5.97
N GLN A 184 -10.46 -14.43 -5.28
CA GLN A 184 -11.43 -15.47 -5.60
C GLN A 184 -11.95 -15.31 -7.02
N HIS A 185 -12.30 -14.09 -7.43
CA HIS A 185 -12.73 -13.79 -8.80
C HIS A 185 -11.67 -14.17 -9.85
N ILE A 186 -10.40 -13.83 -9.60
CA ILE A 186 -9.28 -14.18 -10.50
C ILE A 186 -9.16 -15.71 -10.66
N ILE A 187 -9.36 -16.47 -9.58
CA ILE A 187 -9.33 -17.94 -9.58
C ILE A 187 -10.53 -18.51 -10.33
N ASP A 188 -11.74 -18.04 -10.02
CA ASP A 188 -13.00 -18.55 -10.59
C ASP A 188 -13.07 -18.32 -12.10
N GLU A 189 -12.59 -17.19 -12.59
CA GLU A 189 -12.51 -16.87 -14.02
C GLU A 189 -11.31 -17.53 -14.72
N ASN A 190 -10.56 -18.38 -13.99
CA ASN A 190 -9.37 -19.08 -14.49
C ASN A 190 -8.32 -18.14 -15.13
N LEU A 191 -8.18 -16.95 -14.54
CA LEU A 191 -7.25 -15.90 -14.99
C LEU A 191 -5.85 -16.06 -14.40
N LEU A 192 -5.56 -17.18 -13.74
CA LEU A 192 -4.19 -17.57 -13.36
C LEU A 192 -3.46 -17.99 -14.62
N PHE A 193 -2.66 -17.09 -15.11
CA PHE A 193 -1.93 -17.21 -16.37
C PHE A 193 -0.91 -18.35 -16.31
N LYS A 194 -0.90 -19.17 -17.36
CA LYS A 194 0.07 -20.25 -17.56
C LYS A 194 1.43 -19.70 -17.96
#